data_1e2959793fd329ab1c38c691b7449415
#
_entry.id   1e2959793fd329ab1c38c691b7449415
#
_cell.length_a   1.000
_cell.length_b   1.000
_cell.length_c   1.000
_cell.angle_alpha   90.00
_cell.angle_beta   90.00
_cell.angle_gamma   90.00
#
_symmetry.space_group_name_H-M   'P 1'
#
loop_
_entity.id
_entity.type
_entity.pdbx_description
1 polymer ?
#
loop_
_entity_poly.entity_id
_entity_poly.type
_entity_poly.pdbx_seq_one_letter_code
_entity_poly.pdbx_strand_id
1 'polypeptide(L)'
;MDESGNTGNNLEDPQQPVFLLGALLVHEDQWRQLEARLLETLEACFPSPHPSGFEVHGVDLRNGSHSLRGVPLAQRLRLRDEWMGLAAGLKLKFFYRHIIKVRFADWQRREFGTGDDVARINPHVAAFAFLVQALNRHLAAIGPDALGILIADENKETSSDLGLAQKQLRMDRGDLRLSQVIERGFFIDSTTSLPLQLCDLCALYARKKEEAKAGLRVTGPDQQGIALVEPLIHRAGEAQNDVLQWLVRRHRNKGAARETNSGVGEDRPAPGR
;
A
#
# COMPACT_ATOMS: atom_id res chain seq x y z
N MET A 1 -1.39 -2.24 6.19
CA MET A 1 -0.94 -1.49 4.99
C MET A 1 -1.38 -2.28 3.78
N ASP A 2 -1.97 -1.60 2.82
CA ASP A 2 -2.54 -2.24 1.65
C ASP A 2 -2.50 -1.30 0.44
N GLU A 3 -2.61 -1.84 -0.79
CA GLU A 3 -2.58 -1.08 -2.03
C GLU A 3 -3.93 -1.07 -2.76
N SER A 4 -4.10 -0.09 -3.63
CA SER A 4 -5.22 -0.01 -4.56
C SER A 4 -4.78 0.51 -5.94
N GLY A 5 -5.27 -0.10 -7.01
CA GLY A 5 -4.91 0.28 -8.38
C GLY A 5 -3.59 -0.33 -8.85
N ASN A 6 -3.18 -1.46 -8.28
CA ASN A 6 -1.99 -2.18 -8.72
C ASN A 6 -2.20 -2.81 -10.09
N THR A 7 -1.33 -2.47 -11.03
CA THR A 7 -1.25 -3.06 -12.39
C THR A 7 0.17 -3.55 -12.68
N GLY A 8 0.92 -3.87 -11.62
CA GLY A 8 2.34 -4.23 -11.75
C GLY A 8 3.15 -3.12 -12.40
N ASN A 9 3.92 -3.46 -13.42
CA ASN A 9 4.74 -2.50 -14.16
C ASN A 9 3.98 -1.79 -15.31
N ASN A 10 2.67 -2.07 -15.51
CA ASN A 10 1.87 -1.36 -16.51
C ASN A 10 1.47 0.04 -15.97
N LEU A 11 2.27 1.03 -16.32
CA LEU A 11 2.06 2.43 -15.93
C LEU A 11 1.13 3.20 -16.91
N GLU A 12 0.70 2.57 -17.98
CA GLU A 12 -0.10 3.20 -19.04
C GLU A 12 -1.56 2.69 -19.06
N ASP A 13 -1.98 1.93 -18.06
CA ASP A 13 -3.36 1.43 -17.96
C ASP A 13 -4.35 2.59 -17.75
N PRO A 14 -5.20 2.90 -18.75
CA PRO A 14 -6.16 4.00 -18.65
C PRO A 14 -7.30 3.73 -17.67
N GLN A 15 -7.54 2.47 -17.33
CA GLN A 15 -8.62 2.09 -16.39
C GLN A 15 -8.16 2.24 -14.93
N GLN A 16 -6.86 2.20 -14.68
CA GLN A 16 -6.27 2.37 -13.36
C GLN A 16 -5.08 3.36 -13.39
N PRO A 17 -5.34 4.64 -13.67
CA PRO A 17 -4.28 5.63 -13.84
C PRO A 17 -3.60 6.04 -12.53
N VAL A 18 -4.19 5.68 -11.39
CA VAL A 18 -3.68 6.00 -10.05
C VAL A 18 -3.35 4.71 -9.32
N PHE A 19 -2.11 4.58 -8.88
CA PHE A 19 -1.68 3.63 -7.86
C PHE A 19 -1.68 4.32 -6.50
N LEU A 20 -2.17 3.65 -5.47
CA LEU A 20 -2.18 4.15 -4.10
C LEU A 20 -1.71 3.06 -3.16
N LEU A 21 -0.83 3.41 -2.23
CA LEU A 21 -0.46 2.58 -1.08
C LEU A 21 -0.92 3.31 0.18
N GLY A 22 -1.68 2.61 1.04
CA GLY A 22 -2.25 3.13 2.26
C GLY A 22 -1.83 2.38 3.51
N ALA A 23 -1.88 3.04 4.65
CA ALA A 23 -1.65 2.46 5.96
C ALA A 23 -2.64 3.03 6.98
N LEU A 24 -3.35 2.15 7.65
CA LEU A 24 -4.20 2.49 8.79
C LEU A 24 -3.35 2.39 10.07
N LEU A 25 -3.22 3.49 10.80
CA LEU A 25 -2.49 3.52 12.07
C LEU A 25 -3.46 3.15 13.20
N VAL A 26 -3.15 2.07 13.90
CA VAL A 26 -3.93 1.56 15.04
C VAL A 26 -3.03 1.51 16.25
N HIS A 27 -3.44 2.14 17.36
CA HIS A 27 -2.75 2.03 18.64
C HIS A 27 -2.97 0.63 19.24
N GLU A 28 -1.98 0.09 19.94
CA GLU A 28 -2.06 -1.26 20.52
C GLU A 28 -3.27 -1.44 21.44
N ASP A 29 -3.61 -0.42 22.25
CA ASP A 29 -4.77 -0.43 23.14
C ASP A 29 -6.11 -0.51 22.39
N GLN A 30 -6.14 -0.07 21.13
CA GLN A 30 -7.35 -0.08 20.30
C GLN A 30 -7.49 -1.36 19.47
N TRP A 31 -6.41 -2.14 19.32
CA TRP A 31 -6.38 -3.29 18.40
C TRP A 31 -7.49 -4.30 18.68
N ARG A 32 -7.60 -4.77 19.92
CA ARG A 32 -8.62 -5.76 20.30
C ARG A 32 -10.04 -5.25 20.13
N GLN A 33 -10.28 -3.99 20.46
CA GLN A 33 -11.60 -3.36 20.30
C GLN A 33 -11.95 -3.25 18.82
N LEU A 34 -11.01 -2.81 17.99
CA LEU A 34 -11.21 -2.70 16.54
C LEU A 34 -11.57 -4.06 15.95
N GLU A 35 -10.76 -5.07 16.19
CA GLU A 35 -10.96 -6.42 15.64
C GLU A 35 -12.30 -7.03 16.06
N ALA A 36 -12.65 -6.95 17.36
CA ALA A 36 -13.92 -7.46 17.87
C ALA A 36 -15.13 -6.74 17.23
N ARG A 37 -15.08 -5.42 17.08
CA ARG A 37 -16.16 -4.63 16.47
C ARG A 37 -16.29 -4.86 14.97
N LEU A 38 -15.18 -5.04 14.26
CA LEU A 38 -15.21 -5.40 12.84
C LEU A 38 -15.88 -6.76 12.64
N LEU A 39 -15.53 -7.76 13.48
CA LEU A 39 -16.14 -9.08 13.43
C LEU A 39 -17.64 -9.03 13.77
N GLU A 40 -18.02 -8.36 14.84
CA GLU A 40 -19.43 -8.19 15.23
C GLU A 40 -20.27 -7.60 14.08
N THR A 41 -19.74 -6.57 13.42
CA THR A 41 -20.40 -5.91 12.30
C THR A 41 -20.48 -6.82 11.07
N LEU A 42 -19.40 -7.56 10.81
CA LEU A 42 -19.36 -8.53 9.72
C LEU A 42 -20.45 -9.59 9.90
N GLU A 43 -20.52 -10.19 11.07
CA GLU A 43 -21.52 -11.21 11.41
C GLU A 43 -22.97 -10.66 11.35
N ALA A 44 -23.17 -9.39 11.73
CA ALA A 44 -24.48 -8.75 11.62
C ALA A 44 -24.89 -8.48 10.16
N CYS A 45 -23.94 -8.23 9.27
CA CYS A 45 -24.21 -8.03 7.85
C CYS A 45 -24.21 -9.33 7.05
N PHE A 46 -23.33 -10.26 7.40
CA PHE A 46 -23.11 -11.54 6.72
C PHE A 46 -22.95 -12.66 7.76
N PRO A 47 -24.06 -13.25 8.21
CA PRO A 47 -24.01 -14.30 9.23
C PRO A 47 -23.20 -15.53 8.79
N SER A 48 -22.44 -16.10 9.71
CA SER A 48 -21.72 -17.36 9.51
C SER A 48 -22.68 -18.56 9.23
N PRO A 49 -22.23 -19.62 8.53
CA PRO A 49 -20.85 -19.86 8.08
C PRO A 49 -20.49 -19.11 6.80
N HIS A 50 -19.31 -18.53 6.76
CA HIS A 50 -18.78 -17.93 5.54
C HIS A 50 -18.19 -19.01 4.61
N PRO A 51 -18.21 -18.78 3.28
CA PRO A 51 -17.48 -19.63 2.34
C PRO A 51 -15.98 -19.68 2.67
N SER A 52 -15.32 -20.79 2.33
CA SER A 52 -13.86 -20.86 2.45
C SER A 52 -13.19 -19.72 1.65
N GLY A 53 -12.23 -19.03 2.27
CA GLY A 53 -11.55 -17.89 1.66
C GLY A 53 -12.44 -16.64 1.55
N PHE A 54 -13.49 -16.53 2.36
CA PHE A 54 -14.29 -15.31 2.42
C PHE A 54 -13.45 -14.15 2.93
N GLU A 55 -13.48 -13.06 2.17
CA GLU A 55 -12.77 -11.82 2.46
C GLU A 55 -13.66 -10.62 2.14
N VAL A 56 -13.57 -9.60 2.97
CA VAL A 56 -14.18 -8.29 2.71
C VAL A 56 -13.20 -7.47 1.87
N HIS A 57 -13.20 -7.71 0.57
CA HIS A 57 -12.38 -6.95 -0.36
C HIS A 57 -13.16 -5.74 -0.89
N GLY A 58 -12.55 -4.56 -0.88
CA GLY A 58 -13.23 -3.29 -1.20
C GLY A 58 -13.81 -3.25 -2.60
N VAL A 59 -13.10 -3.81 -3.59
CA VAL A 59 -13.59 -3.91 -4.98
C VAL A 59 -14.79 -4.85 -5.06
N ASP A 60 -14.80 -5.94 -4.29
CA ASP A 60 -15.91 -6.90 -4.27
C ASP A 60 -17.15 -6.33 -3.57
N LEU A 61 -16.97 -5.61 -2.47
CA LEU A 61 -18.05 -4.83 -1.85
C LEU A 61 -18.67 -3.83 -2.83
N ARG A 62 -17.84 -3.14 -3.58
CA ARG A 62 -18.28 -2.15 -4.55
C ARG A 62 -19.03 -2.80 -5.72
N ASN A 63 -18.49 -3.85 -6.32
CA ASN A 63 -18.96 -4.43 -7.57
C ASN A 63 -19.93 -5.60 -7.37
N GLY A 64 -19.98 -6.25 -6.20
CA GLY A 64 -20.73 -7.49 -5.98
C GLY A 64 -20.12 -8.67 -6.69
N SER A 65 -18.80 -8.79 -6.64
CA SER A 65 -18.04 -9.88 -7.27
C SER A 65 -17.61 -10.95 -6.26
N HIS A 66 -17.02 -12.03 -6.75
CA HIS A 66 -16.50 -13.16 -5.97
C HIS A 66 -17.49 -13.66 -4.91
N SER A 67 -17.10 -13.69 -3.64
CA SER A 67 -17.90 -14.17 -2.50
C SER A 67 -19.13 -13.28 -2.21
N LEU A 68 -19.17 -12.07 -2.75
CA LEU A 68 -20.29 -11.12 -2.60
C LEU A 68 -21.23 -11.09 -3.82
N ARG A 69 -21.08 -12.05 -4.74
CA ARG A 69 -21.98 -12.16 -5.91
C ARG A 69 -23.40 -12.44 -5.45
N GLY A 70 -24.35 -11.65 -5.94
CA GLY A 70 -25.76 -11.77 -5.58
C GLY A 70 -26.15 -11.08 -4.27
N VAL A 71 -25.20 -10.59 -3.49
CA VAL A 71 -25.49 -9.80 -2.28
C VAL A 71 -26.01 -8.41 -2.70
N PRO A 72 -27.18 -7.98 -2.17
CA PRO A 72 -27.74 -6.67 -2.47
C PRO A 72 -26.78 -5.53 -2.20
N LEU A 73 -26.75 -4.52 -3.08
CA LEU A 73 -25.87 -3.35 -2.95
C LEU A 73 -26.03 -2.67 -1.58
N ALA A 74 -27.27 -2.51 -1.11
CA ALA A 74 -27.56 -1.87 0.19
C ALA A 74 -26.87 -2.60 1.36
N GLN A 75 -26.83 -3.93 1.35
CA GLN A 75 -26.20 -4.74 2.40
C GLN A 75 -24.67 -4.59 2.35
N ARG A 76 -24.07 -4.60 1.14
CA ARG A 76 -22.63 -4.38 0.93
C ARG A 76 -22.19 -2.98 1.37
N LEU A 77 -22.97 -1.96 1.00
CA LEU A 77 -22.70 -0.59 1.41
C LEU A 77 -22.88 -0.38 2.92
N ARG A 78 -23.84 -1.07 3.55
CA ARG A 78 -24.00 -1.03 5.00
C ARG A 78 -22.73 -1.49 5.72
N LEU A 79 -22.14 -2.63 5.34
CA LEU A 79 -20.89 -3.10 5.96
C LEU A 79 -19.77 -2.08 5.80
N ARG A 80 -19.59 -1.53 4.57
CA ARG A 80 -18.63 -0.45 4.31
C ARG A 80 -18.81 0.73 5.27
N ASP A 81 -20.04 1.21 5.37
CA ASP A 81 -20.37 2.42 6.13
C ASP A 81 -20.12 2.20 7.62
N GLU A 82 -20.50 1.03 8.15
CA GLU A 82 -20.28 0.66 9.54
C GLU A 82 -18.80 0.49 9.86
N TRP A 83 -18.01 -0.18 9.00
CA TRP A 83 -16.59 -0.37 9.22
C TRP A 83 -15.81 0.96 9.16
N MET A 84 -16.06 1.77 8.15
CA MET A 84 -15.40 3.08 8.04
C MET A 84 -15.88 4.05 9.13
N GLY A 85 -17.16 3.98 9.52
CA GLY A 85 -17.71 4.71 10.65
C GLY A 85 -17.05 4.31 11.98
N LEU A 86 -16.79 3.01 12.18
CA LEU A 86 -16.05 2.51 13.34
C LEU A 86 -14.62 3.09 13.39
N ALA A 87 -13.92 3.07 12.26
CA ALA A 87 -12.58 3.66 12.18
C ALA A 87 -12.59 5.15 12.55
N ALA A 88 -13.59 5.90 12.08
CA ALA A 88 -13.77 7.31 12.42
C ALA A 88 -14.12 7.51 13.90
N GLY A 89 -14.99 6.68 14.46
CA GLY A 89 -15.34 6.69 15.88
C GLY A 89 -14.16 6.42 16.81
N LEU A 90 -13.26 5.55 16.41
CA LEU A 90 -11.99 5.26 17.09
C LEU A 90 -10.90 6.29 16.79
N LYS A 91 -11.18 7.28 15.95
CA LYS A 91 -10.24 8.33 15.52
C LYS A 91 -8.95 7.76 14.91
N LEU A 92 -9.06 6.66 14.19
CA LEU A 92 -7.92 6.06 13.50
C LEU A 92 -7.43 7.01 12.42
N LYS A 93 -6.14 6.95 12.12
CA LYS A 93 -5.51 7.78 11.09
C LYS A 93 -5.13 6.93 9.90
N PHE A 94 -5.55 7.35 8.72
CA PHE A 94 -5.18 6.71 7.46
C PHE A 94 -4.15 7.56 6.73
N PHE A 95 -2.99 6.98 6.50
CA PHE A 95 -1.90 7.57 5.71
C PHE A 95 -1.90 6.94 4.34
N TYR A 96 -1.65 7.71 3.30
CA TYR A 96 -1.46 7.15 1.97
C TYR A 96 -0.46 7.94 1.14
N ARG A 97 0.08 7.28 0.13
CA ARG A 97 0.80 7.89 -0.99
C ARG A 97 0.23 7.37 -2.29
N HIS A 98 -0.03 8.29 -3.20
CA HIS A 98 -0.51 7.94 -4.53
C HIS A 98 0.52 8.31 -5.59
N ILE A 99 0.47 7.56 -6.68
CA ILE A 99 1.30 7.77 -7.87
C ILE A 99 0.36 7.88 -9.06
N ILE A 100 0.40 9.00 -9.76
CA ILE A 100 -0.20 9.14 -11.07
C ILE A 100 0.73 8.44 -12.06
N LYS A 101 0.32 7.28 -12.56
CA LYS A 101 1.19 6.34 -13.27
C LYS A 101 1.88 6.96 -14.48
N VAL A 102 1.14 7.68 -15.33
CA VAL A 102 1.71 8.34 -16.52
C VAL A 102 2.79 9.36 -16.14
N ARG A 103 2.56 10.17 -15.10
CA ARG A 103 3.56 11.14 -14.64
C ARG A 103 4.80 10.47 -14.05
N PHE A 104 4.60 9.35 -13.40
CA PHE A 104 5.69 8.55 -12.86
C PHE A 104 6.52 7.89 -13.97
N ALA A 105 5.86 7.38 -15.02
CA ALA A 105 6.52 6.88 -16.22
C ALA A 105 7.35 7.97 -16.91
N ASP A 106 6.79 9.19 -17.06
CA ASP A 106 7.49 10.34 -17.63
C ASP A 106 8.71 10.74 -16.80
N TRP A 107 8.57 10.72 -15.47
CA TRP A 107 9.69 10.98 -14.57
C TRP A 107 10.79 9.92 -14.74
N GLN A 108 10.43 8.64 -14.76
CA GLN A 108 11.40 7.56 -14.96
C GLN A 108 12.13 7.68 -16.31
N ARG A 109 11.41 8.04 -17.38
CA ARG A 109 12.02 8.26 -18.71
C ARG A 109 13.05 9.40 -18.69
N ARG A 110 12.78 10.47 -17.97
CA ARG A 110 13.72 11.59 -17.80
C ARG A 110 14.97 11.22 -16.98
N GLU A 111 14.78 10.46 -15.92
CA GLU A 111 15.89 10.10 -14.99
C GLU A 111 16.79 8.98 -15.52
N PHE A 112 16.22 8.02 -16.25
CA PHE A 112 16.91 6.77 -16.62
C PHE A 112 17.00 6.55 -18.14
N GLY A 113 16.28 7.33 -18.94
CA GLY A 113 16.21 7.14 -20.39
C GLY A 113 15.05 6.23 -20.84
N THR A 114 15.03 5.93 -22.14
CA THR A 114 13.92 5.22 -22.82
C THR A 114 14.28 3.81 -23.31
N GLY A 115 15.48 3.32 -23.03
CA GLY A 115 15.94 1.98 -23.47
C GLY A 115 15.12 0.85 -22.84
N ASP A 116 14.93 -0.23 -23.60
CA ASP A 116 14.17 -1.41 -23.12
C ASP A 116 14.88 -2.12 -21.96
N ASP A 117 16.21 -2.01 -21.89
CA ASP A 117 17.05 -2.59 -20.84
C ASP A 117 17.08 -1.75 -19.56
N VAL A 118 16.46 -0.57 -19.54
CA VAL A 118 16.43 0.29 -18.36
C VAL A 118 15.46 -0.29 -17.34
N ALA A 119 16.02 -0.88 -16.29
CA ALA A 119 15.23 -1.35 -15.16
C ALA A 119 14.41 -0.17 -14.58
N ARG A 120 13.13 -0.39 -14.35
CA ARG A 120 12.22 0.66 -13.87
C ARG A 120 11.97 0.50 -12.36
N ILE A 121 11.81 1.62 -11.67
CA ILE A 121 11.39 1.57 -10.27
C ILE A 121 9.93 1.14 -10.24
N ASN A 122 9.65 0.08 -9.47
CA ASN A 122 8.28 -0.34 -9.24
C ASN A 122 7.53 0.76 -8.45
N PRO A 123 6.33 1.20 -8.88
CA PRO A 123 5.55 2.23 -8.21
C PRO A 123 5.23 1.86 -6.75
N HIS A 124 5.09 0.57 -6.45
CA HIS A 124 4.87 0.09 -5.09
C HIS A 124 6.07 0.43 -4.17
N VAL A 125 7.30 0.18 -4.63
CA VAL A 125 8.52 0.52 -3.87
C VAL A 125 8.65 2.03 -3.67
N ALA A 126 8.30 2.81 -4.69
CA ALA A 126 8.31 4.27 -4.60
C ALA A 126 7.28 4.78 -3.57
N ALA A 127 6.02 4.37 -3.69
CA ALA A 127 4.97 4.75 -2.75
C ALA A 127 5.30 4.29 -1.32
N PHE A 128 5.86 3.09 -1.16
CA PHE A 128 6.30 2.55 0.13
C PHE A 128 7.34 3.44 0.79
N ALA A 129 8.40 3.83 0.08
CA ALA A 129 9.44 4.68 0.64
C ALA A 129 8.89 6.01 1.17
N PHE A 130 7.98 6.65 0.42
CA PHE A 130 7.31 7.87 0.87
C PHE A 130 6.36 7.64 2.04
N LEU A 131 5.61 6.53 2.04
CA LEU A 131 4.63 6.22 3.08
C LEU A 131 5.32 5.93 4.41
N VAL A 132 6.35 5.07 4.42
CA VAL A 132 7.04 4.71 5.67
C VAL A 132 7.79 5.90 6.26
N GLN A 133 8.31 6.82 5.42
CA GLN A 133 8.89 8.07 5.90
C GLN A 133 7.85 8.98 6.55
N ALA A 134 6.64 9.05 6.01
CA ALA A 134 5.55 9.81 6.62
C ALA A 134 5.14 9.23 7.97
N LEU A 135 5.02 7.90 8.06
CA LEU A 135 4.72 7.19 9.31
C LEU A 135 5.82 7.39 10.34
N ASN A 136 7.10 7.22 9.94
CA ASN A 136 8.25 7.42 10.83
C ASN A 136 8.27 8.83 11.43
N ARG A 137 8.07 9.86 10.61
CA ARG A 137 7.98 11.25 11.09
C ARG A 137 6.79 11.49 12.00
N HIS A 138 5.64 10.88 11.69
CA HIS A 138 4.47 11.01 12.54
C HIS A 138 4.69 10.39 13.92
N LEU A 139 5.28 9.21 13.99
CA LEU A 139 5.62 8.55 15.24
C LEU A 139 6.67 9.37 16.02
N ALA A 140 7.71 9.85 15.36
CA ALA A 140 8.72 10.72 15.99
C ALA A 140 8.12 12.01 16.59
N ALA A 141 7.09 12.57 15.93
CA ALA A 141 6.36 13.74 16.44
C ALA A 141 5.48 13.43 17.68
N ILE A 142 5.08 12.17 17.88
CA ILE A 142 4.39 11.73 19.10
C ILE A 142 5.37 11.66 20.27
N GLY A 143 6.57 11.14 20.02
CA GLY A 143 7.62 11.04 21.03
C GLY A 143 8.70 10.02 20.66
N PRO A 144 9.84 10.03 21.37
CA PRO A 144 10.96 9.14 21.09
C PRO A 144 10.64 7.64 21.31
N ASP A 145 9.68 7.35 22.19
CA ASP A 145 9.26 5.99 22.55
C ASP A 145 8.09 5.47 21.71
N ALA A 146 7.53 6.32 20.82
CA ALA A 146 6.46 5.91 19.92
C ALA A 146 7.03 5.04 18.80
N LEU A 147 6.82 3.74 18.89
CA LEU A 147 7.29 2.75 17.92
C LEU A 147 6.14 2.18 17.11
N GLY A 148 6.42 1.79 15.87
CA GLY A 148 5.44 1.18 14.97
C GLY A 148 5.98 -0.05 14.27
N ILE A 149 5.11 -1.04 14.09
CA ILE A 149 5.35 -2.25 13.31
C ILE A 149 4.48 -2.17 12.05
N LEU A 150 5.03 -2.54 10.90
CA LEU A 150 4.29 -2.62 9.65
C LEU A 150 3.70 -4.02 9.49
N ILE A 151 2.39 -4.09 9.32
CA ILE A 151 1.67 -5.28 8.88
C ILE A 151 1.09 -4.96 7.49
N ALA A 152 1.37 -5.79 6.52
CA ALA A 152 0.99 -5.58 5.12
C ALA A 152 0.34 -6.82 4.54
N ASP A 153 -0.53 -6.63 3.55
CA ASP A 153 -1.02 -7.73 2.75
C ASP A 153 0.12 -8.40 1.98
N GLU A 154 0.06 -9.75 1.88
CA GLU A 154 1.09 -10.53 1.21
C GLU A 154 0.98 -10.39 -0.31
N ASN A 155 1.85 -9.56 -0.88
CA ASN A 155 2.05 -9.51 -2.31
C ASN A 155 3.38 -10.19 -2.67
N LYS A 156 3.32 -11.41 -3.22
CA LYS A 156 4.50 -12.24 -3.53
C LYS A 156 5.49 -11.57 -4.48
N GLU A 157 5.00 -10.70 -5.38
CA GLU A 157 5.85 -10.03 -6.37
C GLU A 157 6.68 -8.89 -5.75
N THR A 158 6.16 -8.23 -4.71
CA THR A 158 6.75 -7.00 -4.18
C THR A 158 7.30 -7.12 -2.76
N SER A 159 6.86 -8.11 -1.97
CA SER A 159 7.24 -8.29 -0.55
C SER A 159 8.76 -8.31 -0.32
N SER A 160 9.52 -8.98 -1.21
CA SER A 160 10.98 -9.02 -1.14
C SER A 160 11.60 -7.65 -1.36
N ASP A 161 11.14 -6.90 -2.35
CA ASP A 161 11.64 -5.56 -2.68
C ASP A 161 11.28 -4.52 -1.62
N LEU A 162 10.09 -4.63 -1.03
CA LEU A 162 9.65 -3.78 0.08
C LEU A 162 10.47 -4.06 1.34
N GLY A 163 10.69 -5.34 1.68
CA GLY A 163 11.53 -5.72 2.82
C GLY A 163 12.97 -5.24 2.66
N LEU A 164 13.53 -5.32 1.45
CA LEU A 164 14.87 -4.78 1.16
C LEU A 164 14.89 -3.25 1.24
N ALA A 165 13.88 -2.56 0.73
CA ALA A 165 13.76 -1.10 0.82
C ALA A 165 13.68 -0.65 2.29
N GLN A 166 12.86 -1.30 3.10
CA GLN A 166 12.74 -1.00 4.53
C GLN A 166 14.07 -1.23 5.27
N LYS A 167 14.76 -2.36 5.00
CA LYS A 167 16.09 -2.63 5.57
C LYS A 167 17.08 -1.51 5.23
N GLN A 168 17.13 -1.08 3.96
CA GLN A 168 18.03 -0.02 3.53
C GLN A 168 17.72 1.32 4.22
N LEU A 169 16.44 1.68 4.35
CA LEU A 169 16.02 2.89 5.06
C LEU A 169 16.33 2.82 6.57
N ARG A 170 16.18 1.67 7.21
CA ARG A 170 16.56 1.49 8.63
C ARG A 170 18.06 1.61 8.85
N MET A 171 18.87 1.20 7.89
CA MET A 171 20.32 1.27 7.94
C MET A 171 20.89 2.59 7.39
N ASP A 172 20.06 3.47 6.89
CA ASP A 172 20.47 4.78 6.42
C ASP A 172 21.10 5.58 7.56
N ARG A 173 22.13 6.38 7.23
CA ARG A 173 22.85 7.21 8.22
C ARG A 173 22.43 8.67 8.18
N GLY A 174 21.56 9.04 7.26
CA GLY A 174 21.04 10.38 7.05
C GLY A 174 19.59 10.54 7.53
N ASP A 175 18.95 11.58 7.04
CA ASP A 175 17.61 12.01 7.43
C ASP A 175 16.49 11.04 7.04
N LEU A 176 16.80 10.05 6.19
CA LEU A 176 15.85 9.02 5.78
C LEU A 176 15.86 7.78 6.69
N ARG A 177 16.67 7.79 7.75
CA ARG A 177 16.70 6.68 8.70
C ARG A 177 15.34 6.47 9.36
N LEU A 178 14.84 5.23 9.28
CA LEU A 178 13.67 4.82 10.04
C LEU A 178 14.07 4.51 11.47
N SER A 179 13.74 5.39 12.41
CA SER A 179 14.03 5.25 13.84
C SER A 179 12.83 4.72 14.63
N GLN A 180 11.60 5.08 14.19
CA GLN A 180 10.36 4.74 14.89
C GLN A 180 9.65 3.55 14.26
N VAL A 181 9.85 3.29 12.95
CA VAL A 181 9.34 2.08 12.30
C VAL A 181 10.35 0.96 12.49
N ILE A 182 10.04 0.08 13.43
CA ILE A 182 10.93 -1.01 13.86
C ILE A 182 10.63 -2.32 13.12
N GLU A 183 11.57 -3.26 13.20
CA GLU A 183 11.51 -4.58 12.59
C GLU A 183 11.28 -4.60 11.07
N ARG A 184 11.37 -5.77 10.48
CA ARG A 184 10.93 -6.01 9.11
C ARG A 184 9.41 -6.06 9.09
N GLY A 185 8.77 -5.46 8.08
CA GLY A 185 7.32 -5.57 7.91
C GLY A 185 6.87 -7.03 7.86
N PHE A 186 5.76 -7.32 8.52
CA PHE A 186 5.11 -8.62 8.48
C PHE A 186 4.14 -8.62 7.30
N PHE A 187 4.34 -9.57 6.39
CA PHE A 187 3.44 -9.83 5.26
C PHE A 187 2.56 -11.00 5.63
N ILE A 188 1.26 -10.78 5.66
CA ILE A 188 0.27 -11.78 6.09
C ILE A 188 -0.86 -11.88 5.07
N ASP A 189 -1.54 -13.01 5.05
CA ASP A 189 -2.75 -13.23 4.26
C ASP A 189 -3.90 -12.35 4.81
N SER A 190 -4.41 -11.43 3.98
CA SER A 190 -5.48 -10.48 4.35
C SER A 190 -6.79 -11.19 4.71
N THR A 191 -7.04 -12.42 4.22
CA THR A 191 -8.21 -13.21 4.61
C THR A 191 -8.28 -13.48 6.10
N THR A 192 -7.14 -13.43 6.80
CA THR A 192 -7.01 -13.67 8.24
C THR A 192 -7.02 -12.40 9.08
N SER A 193 -7.13 -11.20 8.47
CA SER A 193 -6.97 -9.93 9.17
C SER A 193 -8.05 -8.90 8.80
N LEU A 194 -9.08 -8.77 9.61
CA LEU A 194 -10.12 -7.75 9.43
C LEU A 194 -9.56 -6.31 9.40
N PRO A 195 -8.56 -5.93 10.22
CA PRO A 195 -7.94 -4.61 10.11
C PRO A 195 -7.21 -4.36 8.77
N LEU A 196 -6.65 -5.39 8.11
CA LEU A 196 -6.12 -5.23 6.75
C LEU A 196 -7.23 -5.04 5.73
N GLN A 197 -8.32 -5.80 5.81
CA GLN A 197 -9.48 -5.63 4.95
C GLN A 197 -10.12 -4.24 5.10
N LEU A 198 -10.16 -3.68 6.34
CA LEU A 198 -10.54 -2.28 6.55
C LEU A 198 -9.54 -1.31 5.88
N CYS A 199 -8.24 -1.62 5.92
CA CYS A 199 -7.21 -0.83 5.25
C CYS A 199 -7.42 -0.82 3.72
N ASP A 200 -7.75 -1.97 3.11
CA ASP A 200 -8.11 -2.07 1.68
C ASP A 200 -9.31 -1.17 1.32
N LEU A 201 -10.37 -1.18 2.14
CA LEU A 201 -11.50 -0.27 1.95
C LEU A 201 -11.07 1.21 1.97
N CYS A 202 -10.23 1.59 2.92
CA CYS A 202 -9.70 2.95 3.01
C CYS A 202 -8.84 3.29 1.78
N ALA A 203 -8.00 2.36 1.33
CA ALA A 203 -7.13 2.53 0.17
C ALA A 203 -7.95 2.68 -1.12
N LEU A 204 -8.99 1.87 -1.30
CA LEU A 204 -9.91 1.97 -2.45
C LEU A 204 -10.53 3.37 -2.54
N TYR A 205 -11.14 3.86 -1.45
CA TYR A 205 -11.86 5.14 -1.51
C TYR A 205 -10.93 6.35 -1.50
N ALA A 206 -9.76 6.26 -0.89
CA ALA A 206 -8.72 7.27 -1.05
C ALA A 206 -8.20 7.33 -2.51
N ARG A 207 -8.05 6.17 -3.18
CA ARG A 207 -7.73 6.13 -4.62
C ARG A 207 -8.84 6.75 -5.45
N LYS A 208 -10.12 6.43 -5.18
CA LYS A 208 -11.28 7.05 -5.87
C LYS A 208 -11.29 8.57 -5.70
N LYS A 209 -10.90 9.08 -4.54
CA LYS A 209 -10.74 10.51 -4.30
C LYS A 209 -9.65 11.12 -5.20
N GLU A 210 -8.49 10.48 -5.34
CA GLU A 210 -7.41 10.98 -6.20
C GLU A 210 -7.77 10.86 -7.70
N GLU A 211 -8.48 9.80 -8.09
CA GLU A 211 -9.06 9.66 -9.44
C GLU A 211 -10.05 10.79 -9.76
N ALA A 212 -10.94 11.14 -8.81
CA ALA A 212 -11.87 12.26 -8.97
C ALA A 212 -11.14 13.60 -9.13
N LYS A 213 -10.08 13.84 -8.36
CA LYS A 213 -9.23 15.05 -8.51
C LYS A 213 -8.52 15.09 -9.87
N ALA A 214 -8.21 13.93 -10.44
CA ALA A 214 -7.64 13.81 -11.77
C ALA A 214 -8.68 13.93 -12.91
N GLY A 215 -9.96 14.20 -12.57
CA GLY A 215 -11.05 14.39 -13.52
C GLY A 215 -11.74 13.11 -13.96
N LEU A 216 -11.45 11.96 -13.33
CA LEU A 216 -12.15 10.72 -13.64
C LEU A 216 -13.56 10.71 -13.01
N ARG A 217 -14.47 10.06 -13.69
CA ARG A 217 -15.85 9.89 -13.21
C ARG A 217 -15.88 8.94 -12.00
N VAL A 218 -16.53 9.38 -10.93
CA VAL A 218 -16.87 8.56 -9.76
C VAL A 218 -18.38 8.40 -9.64
N THR A 219 -18.84 7.26 -9.13
CA THR A 219 -20.28 6.97 -8.95
C THR A 219 -20.79 7.59 -7.64
N GLY A 220 -22.13 7.62 -7.44
CA GLY A 220 -22.72 8.05 -6.17
C GLY A 220 -22.22 7.24 -4.96
N PRO A 221 -22.21 5.90 -5.01
CA PRO A 221 -21.60 5.07 -3.97
C PRO A 221 -20.11 5.35 -3.73
N ASP A 222 -19.34 5.67 -4.77
CA ASP A 222 -17.93 6.06 -4.61
C ASP A 222 -17.81 7.40 -3.87
N GLN A 223 -18.66 8.40 -4.18
CA GLN A 223 -18.68 9.69 -3.48
C GLN A 223 -19.00 9.53 -1.98
N GLN A 224 -19.95 8.66 -1.64
CA GLN A 224 -20.24 8.33 -0.24
C GLN A 224 -19.03 7.69 0.44
N GLY A 225 -18.36 6.72 -0.18
CA GLY A 225 -17.15 6.11 0.36
C GLY A 225 -15.99 7.10 0.52
N ILE A 226 -15.83 8.04 -0.44
CA ILE A 226 -14.87 9.14 -0.32
C ILE A 226 -15.17 10.01 0.90
N ALA A 227 -16.44 10.36 1.14
CA ALA A 227 -16.84 11.15 2.29
C ALA A 227 -16.55 10.43 3.62
N LEU A 228 -16.64 9.09 3.66
CA LEU A 228 -16.34 8.28 4.84
C LEU A 228 -14.83 8.16 5.11
N VAL A 229 -13.98 8.07 4.08
CA VAL A 229 -12.53 7.97 4.29
C VAL A 229 -11.90 9.33 4.60
N GLU A 230 -12.50 10.42 4.18
CA GLU A 230 -11.92 11.75 4.30
C GLU A 230 -11.57 12.17 5.74
N PRO A 231 -12.41 11.92 6.76
CA PRO A 231 -12.08 12.21 8.15
C PRO A 231 -10.91 11.40 8.70
N LEU A 232 -10.63 10.23 8.11
CA LEU A 232 -9.52 9.36 8.52
C LEU A 232 -8.18 9.83 7.94
N ILE A 233 -8.21 10.55 6.81
CA ILE A 233 -7.00 10.91 6.10
C ILE A 233 -6.13 11.84 6.93
N HIS A 234 -4.95 11.33 7.31
CA HIS A 234 -3.92 12.16 7.91
C HIS A 234 -3.05 12.79 6.82
N ARG A 235 -3.07 14.11 6.75
CA ARG A 235 -2.22 14.87 5.82
C ARG A 235 -0.77 14.82 6.32
N ALA A 236 -0.04 13.81 5.91
CA ALA A 236 1.40 13.80 6.09
C ALA A 236 2.02 14.84 5.14
N GLY A 237 2.99 15.60 5.63
CA GLY A 237 3.68 16.64 4.85
C GLY A 237 4.19 16.15 3.50
N GLU A 238 4.49 17.09 2.61
CA GLU A 238 4.89 16.82 1.22
C GLU A 238 6.08 15.85 1.13
N ALA A 239 6.10 15.10 0.03
CA ALA A 239 7.20 14.21 -0.28
C ALA A 239 8.50 15.02 -0.43
N GLN A 240 9.51 14.67 0.35
CA GLN A 240 10.80 15.35 0.31
C GLN A 240 11.59 14.88 -0.91
N ASN A 241 12.32 15.79 -1.54
CA ASN A 241 13.24 15.48 -2.66
C ASN A 241 14.24 14.37 -2.29
N ASP A 242 14.59 14.24 -1.01
CA ASP A 242 15.53 13.26 -0.49
C ASP A 242 15.09 11.81 -0.75
N VAL A 243 13.77 11.52 -0.65
CA VAL A 243 13.23 10.18 -0.96
C VAL A 243 13.38 9.88 -2.45
N LEU A 244 13.12 10.86 -3.34
CA LEU A 244 13.34 10.69 -4.78
C LEU A 244 14.80 10.43 -5.10
N GLN A 245 15.72 11.20 -4.52
CA GLN A 245 17.16 10.99 -4.70
C GLN A 245 17.62 9.64 -4.18
N TRP A 246 17.07 9.18 -3.04
CA TRP A 246 17.34 7.86 -2.52
C TRP A 246 16.86 6.75 -3.47
N LEU A 247 15.66 6.89 -4.03
CA LEU A 247 15.13 5.95 -5.02
C LEU A 247 16.04 5.86 -6.25
N VAL A 248 16.51 7.00 -6.76
CA VAL A 248 17.43 7.05 -7.91
C VAL A 248 18.75 6.35 -7.58
N ARG A 249 19.38 6.67 -6.43
CA ARG A 249 20.63 6.02 -6.01
C ARG A 249 20.46 4.51 -5.83
N ARG A 250 19.38 4.10 -5.15
CA ARG A 250 19.06 2.68 -4.94
C ARG A 250 18.92 1.91 -6.27
N HIS A 251 18.26 2.54 -7.22
CA HIS A 251 18.02 1.94 -8.53
C HIS A 251 19.34 1.77 -9.32
N ARG A 252 20.18 2.79 -9.38
CA ARG A 252 21.49 2.76 -10.05
C ARG A 252 22.40 1.69 -9.45
N ASN A 253 22.41 1.54 -8.12
CA ASN A 253 23.20 0.51 -7.45
C ASN A 253 22.71 -0.92 -7.74
N LYS A 254 21.40 -1.14 -7.95
CA LYS A 254 20.87 -2.45 -8.39
C LYS A 254 21.33 -2.80 -9.81
N GLY A 255 21.43 -1.84 -10.70
CA GLY A 255 21.96 -2.02 -12.07
C GLY A 255 23.42 -2.47 -12.05
N ALA A 256 24.28 -1.74 -11.36
CA ALA A 256 25.70 -2.06 -11.24
C ALA A 256 25.97 -3.46 -10.64
N ALA A 257 25.16 -3.88 -9.66
CA ALA A 257 25.30 -5.22 -9.05
C ALA A 257 24.86 -6.36 -9.98
N ARG A 258 24.00 -6.12 -10.96
CA ARG A 258 23.61 -7.10 -11.98
C ARG A 258 24.67 -7.28 -13.04
N GLU A 259 25.32 -6.20 -13.47
CA GLU A 259 26.41 -6.23 -14.45
C GLU A 259 27.65 -6.98 -13.92
N THR A 260 27.97 -6.81 -12.64
CA THR A 260 29.11 -7.56 -12.02
C THR A 260 28.84 -9.05 -11.87
N ASN A 261 27.57 -9.47 -11.70
CA ASN A 261 27.22 -10.90 -11.60
C ASN A 261 27.10 -11.61 -12.98
N SER A 262 26.81 -10.87 -14.03
CA SER A 262 26.76 -11.43 -15.40
C SER A 262 28.15 -11.64 -16.03
N GLY A 263 29.18 -11.00 -15.48
CA GLY A 263 30.59 -11.12 -15.96
C GLY A 263 31.39 -12.30 -15.37
N VAL A 264 30.83 -13.10 -14.45
CA VAL A 264 31.56 -14.19 -13.76
C VAL A 264 31.18 -15.59 -14.31
N GLY A 265 30.64 -15.69 -15.50
CA GLY A 265 30.09 -16.93 -16.04
C GLY A 265 30.71 -17.44 -17.33
N GLU A 266 32.07 -17.39 -17.53
CA GLU A 266 32.72 -18.17 -18.61
C GLU A 266 34.23 -18.30 -18.32
N ASP A 267 34.60 -19.24 -17.46
CA ASP A 267 35.89 -19.94 -17.53
C ASP A 267 35.83 -21.20 -16.64
N ARG A 268 35.13 -22.23 -17.11
CA ARG A 268 35.39 -23.58 -16.65
C ARG A 268 36.27 -24.29 -17.72
N PRO A 269 37.51 -24.62 -17.41
CA PRO A 269 38.31 -25.48 -18.28
C PRO A 269 37.61 -26.84 -18.38
N ALA A 270 37.51 -27.34 -19.61
CA ALA A 270 37.00 -28.67 -19.92
C ALA A 270 37.79 -29.75 -19.17
N PRO A 271 37.14 -30.83 -18.63
CA PRO A 271 37.89 -31.93 -18.05
C PRO A 271 38.65 -32.66 -19.14
N GLY A 272 39.97 -32.64 -19.00
CA GLY A 272 40.89 -33.44 -19.83
C GLY A 272 40.55 -34.94 -19.72
N ARG A 273 40.72 -35.61 -20.86
CA ARG A 273 40.56 -37.06 -21.05
C ARG A 273 41.57 -37.86 -20.23
#